data_385821822a57da2410457fb32e4ebbbe
#
_entry.id   385821822a57da2410457fb32e4ebbbe
#
_cell.length_a   1.000
_cell.length_b   1.000
_cell.length_c   1.000
_cell.angle_alpha   90.00
_cell.angle_beta   90.00
_cell.angle_gamma   90.00
#
_symmetry.space_group_name_H-M   'P 1'
#
loop_
_entity.id
_entity.type
_entity.pdbx_description
1 polymer ?
#
loop_
_entity_poly.entity_id
_entity_poly.type
_entity_poly.pdbx_seq_one_letter_code
_entity_poly.pdbx_strand_id
1 'polypeptide(L)' 'MPKKDKIIELVKSLLPAHQRGENLVVDTCPFCGEKNVMAVSPDKGVAKCFRCGMSVTLLGLVMKVKNCTRQEAEEYINKN' A
#
# COMPACT_ATOMS: atom_id res chain seq x y z
N MET A 1 -5.23 -14.31 0.15
CA MET A 1 -4.76 -12.97 0.57
C MET A 1 -3.91 -13.06 1.82
N PRO A 2 -2.88 -12.23 1.94
CA PRO A 2 -2.09 -12.23 3.17
C PRO A 2 -2.92 -11.73 4.34
N LYS A 3 -2.48 -12.13 5.52
CA LYS A 3 -3.15 -11.70 6.75
C LYS A 3 -2.93 -10.20 6.96
N LYS A 4 -3.83 -9.59 7.73
CA LYS A 4 -3.80 -8.17 8.05
C LYS A 4 -2.44 -7.72 8.56
N ASP A 5 -1.86 -8.45 9.51
CA ASP A 5 -0.56 -8.11 10.08
C ASP A 5 0.55 -8.14 9.02
N LYS A 6 0.47 -9.10 8.12
CA LYS A 6 1.46 -9.21 7.05
C LYS A 6 1.34 -8.04 6.07
N ILE A 7 0.13 -7.60 5.78
CA ILE A 7 -0.10 -6.43 4.91
C ILE A 7 0.48 -5.18 5.57
N ILE A 8 0.26 -5.02 6.87
CA ILE A 8 0.80 -3.88 7.61
C ILE A 8 2.33 -3.84 7.52
N GLU A 9 2.98 -4.97 7.77
CA GLU A 9 4.43 -5.07 7.69
C GLU A 9 4.93 -4.80 6.27
N LEU A 10 4.24 -5.35 5.28
CA LEU A 10 4.59 -5.17 3.88
C LEU A 10 4.56 -3.70 3.49
N VAL A 11 3.48 -3.00 3.82
CA VAL A 11 3.32 -1.61 3.48
C VAL A 11 4.37 -0.75 4.17
N LYS A 12 4.64 -1.00 5.45
CA LYS A 12 5.67 -0.27 6.19
C LYS A 12 7.06 -0.50 5.60
N SER A 13 7.28 -1.68 5.04
CA SER A 13 8.54 -2.00 4.39
C SER A 13 8.69 -1.32 3.03
N LEU A 14 7.58 -1.13 2.33
CA LEU A 14 7.57 -0.49 1.02
C LEU A 14 7.65 1.02 1.09
N LEU A 15 6.92 1.61 2.02
CA LEU A 15 6.71 3.05 2.09
C LEU A 15 6.78 3.50 3.55
N PRO A 16 7.24 4.73 3.80
CA PRO A 16 7.07 5.32 5.12
C PRO A 16 5.57 5.45 5.41
N ALA A 17 5.11 4.72 6.41
CA ALA A 17 3.71 4.73 6.80
C ALA A 17 3.60 4.52 8.30
N HIS A 18 2.51 5.02 8.88
CA HIS A 18 2.23 4.82 10.28
C HIS A 18 0.82 4.33 10.47
N GLN A 19 0.60 3.55 11.52
CA GLN A 19 -0.71 3.01 11.81
C GLN A 19 -1.59 4.06 12.45
N ARG A 20 -2.83 4.13 11.97
CA ARG A 20 -3.83 5.04 12.52
C ARG A 20 -5.13 4.27 12.67
N GLY A 21 -5.45 3.87 13.89
CA GLY A 21 -6.59 3.00 14.13
C GLY A 21 -6.37 1.67 13.44
N GLU A 22 -7.32 1.24 12.63
CA GLU A 22 -7.23 -0.01 11.88
C GLU A 22 -6.57 0.16 10.52
N ASN A 23 -6.28 1.38 10.13
CA ASN A 23 -5.69 1.69 8.82
C ASN A 23 -4.25 2.15 8.95
N LEU A 24 -3.58 2.21 7.80
CA LEU A 24 -2.24 2.78 7.71
C LEU A 24 -2.32 4.07 6.90
N VAL A 25 -1.63 5.10 7.35
CA VAL A 25 -1.51 6.35 6.60
C VAL A 25 -0.12 6.39 6.00
N VAL A 26 -0.04 6.50 4.68
CA VAL A 26 1.22 6.60 3.96
C VAL A 26 1.69 8.06 4.00
N ASP A 27 2.95 8.26 4.33
CA ASP A 27 3.51 9.61 4.46
C ASP A 27 3.43 10.39 3.15
N THR A 28 3.70 9.72 2.03
CA THR A 28 3.65 10.36 0.72
C THR A 28 2.96 9.44 -0.27
N CYS A 29 1.94 9.95 -0.94
CA CYS A 29 1.24 9.19 -1.97
C CYS A 29 2.17 8.98 -3.16
N PRO A 30 2.40 7.72 -3.60
CA PRO A 30 3.26 7.47 -4.75
C PRO A 30 2.65 7.87 -6.09
N PHE A 31 1.37 8.21 -6.11
CA PHE A 31 0.69 8.59 -7.36
C PHE A 31 0.64 10.10 -7.57
N CYS A 32 0.43 10.87 -6.52
CA CYS A 32 0.31 12.33 -6.66
C CYS A 32 1.39 13.10 -5.89
N GLY A 33 2.15 12.44 -5.03
CA GLY A 33 3.24 13.07 -4.28
C GLY A 33 2.82 13.91 -3.09
N GLU A 34 1.53 13.97 -2.80
CA GLU A 34 1.04 14.73 -1.64
C GLU A 34 1.26 13.94 -0.35
N LYS A 35 1.39 14.67 0.76
CA LYS A 35 1.66 14.07 2.06
C LYS A 35 0.37 13.79 2.81
N ASN A 36 0.35 12.67 3.52
CA ASN A 36 -0.74 12.29 4.42
C ASN A 36 -2.12 12.22 3.76
N VAL A 37 -2.15 11.88 2.47
CA VAL A 37 -3.40 11.79 1.72
C VAL A 37 -3.77 10.37 1.30
N MET A 38 -2.88 9.39 1.51
CA MET A 38 -3.14 8.02 1.14
C MET A 38 -3.32 7.16 2.39
N ALA A 39 -4.38 6.38 2.41
CA ALA A 39 -4.65 5.43 3.47
C ALA A 39 -4.71 4.03 2.89
N VAL A 40 -4.16 3.07 3.63
CA VAL A 40 -4.21 1.65 3.28
C VAL A 40 -5.10 0.93 4.27
N SER A 41 -6.04 0.14 3.76
CA SER A 41 -6.90 -0.69 4.59
C SER A 41 -6.35 -2.12 4.59
N PRO A 42 -5.73 -2.57 5.70
CA PRO A 42 -5.18 -3.93 5.75
C PRO A 42 -6.25 -5.01 5.66
N ASP A 43 -7.45 -4.75 6.17
CA ASP A 43 -8.54 -5.71 6.13
C ASP A 43 -8.97 -6.01 4.70
N LYS A 44 -9.01 -5.00 3.86
CA LYS A 44 -9.47 -5.12 2.49
C LYS A 44 -8.33 -5.28 1.49
N GLY A 45 -7.10 -4.98 1.90
CA GLY A 45 -5.95 -5.03 1.02
C GLY A 45 -6.01 -4.00 -0.09
N VAL A 46 -6.53 -2.82 0.21
CA VAL A 46 -6.66 -1.72 -0.75
C VAL A 46 -6.07 -0.44 -0.18
N ALA A 47 -5.63 0.43 -1.08
CA ALA A 47 -5.12 1.74 -0.73
C ALA A 47 -5.91 2.80 -1.48
N LYS A 48 -6.17 3.92 -0.83
CA LYS A 48 -6.93 5.01 -1.44
C LYS A 48 -6.25 6.34 -1.16
N CYS A 49 -6.08 7.12 -2.21
CA CYS A 49 -5.58 8.49 -2.08
C CYS A 49 -6.76 9.46 -2.08
N PHE A 50 -6.87 10.23 -1.03
CA PHE A 50 -7.99 11.18 -0.88
C PHE A 50 -7.77 12.45 -1.71
N ARG A 51 -6.56 12.71 -2.15
CA ARG A 51 -6.24 13.89 -2.95
C ARG A 51 -6.54 13.70 -4.42
N CYS A 52 -6.01 12.62 -5.00
CA CYS A 52 -6.20 12.36 -6.43
C CYS A 52 -7.37 11.41 -6.72
N GLY A 53 -7.98 10.85 -5.68
CA GLY A 53 -9.11 9.94 -5.86
C GLY A 53 -8.74 8.55 -6.32
N MET A 54 -7.44 8.24 -6.39
CA MET A 54 -6.98 6.92 -6.79
C MET A 54 -7.32 5.87 -5.75
N SER A 55 -7.75 4.71 -6.24
CA SER A 55 -7.97 3.55 -5.38
C SER A 55 -7.29 2.37 -6.05
N VAL A 56 -6.39 1.72 -5.33
CA VAL A 56 -5.62 0.59 -5.86
C VAL A 56 -5.61 -0.55 -4.87
N THR A 57 -5.41 -1.77 -5.39
CA THR A 57 -5.21 -2.92 -4.54
C THR A 57 -3.77 -2.93 -4.01
N LEU A 58 -3.51 -3.79 -3.03
CA LEU A 58 -2.16 -3.97 -2.52
C LEU A 58 -1.19 -4.31 -3.66
N LEU A 59 -1.63 -5.17 -4.57
CA LEU A 59 -0.84 -5.55 -5.75
C LEU A 59 -0.48 -4.32 -6.58
N GLY A 60 -1.46 -3.47 -6.89
CA GLY A 60 -1.23 -2.26 -7.65
C GLY A 60 -0.28 -1.29 -6.96
N LEU A 61 -0.38 -1.21 -5.63
CA LEU A 61 0.52 -0.37 -4.84
C LEU A 61 1.96 -0.86 -4.94
N VAL A 62 2.17 -2.17 -4.81
CA VAL A 62 3.52 -2.76 -4.91
C VAL A 62 4.09 -2.53 -6.30
N MET A 63 3.29 -2.72 -7.34
CA MET A 63 3.73 -2.47 -8.72
C MET A 63 4.19 -1.03 -8.91
N LYS A 64 3.46 -0.09 -8.35
CA LYS A 64 3.81 1.33 -8.48
C LYS A 64 5.09 1.67 -7.72
N VAL A 65 5.19 1.22 -6.48
CA VAL A 65 6.33 1.54 -5.61
C VAL A 65 7.60 0.88 -6.09
N LYS A 66 7.52 -0.40 -6.46
CA LYS A 66 8.67 -1.17 -6.92
C LYS A 66 8.96 -0.99 -8.41
N ASN A 67 8.04 -0.39 -9.13
CA ASN A 67 8.14 -0.23 -10.58
C ASN A 67 8.39 -1.58 -11.25
N CYS A 68 7.58 -2.56 -10.92
CA CYS A 68 7.73 -3.93 -11.39
C CYS A 68 6.44 -4.42 -12.06
N THR A 69 6.52 -5.60 -12.67
CA THR A 69 5.36 -6.22 -13.29
C THR A 69 4.42 -6.79 -12.23
N ARG A 70 3.19 -7.12 -12.66
CA ARG A 70 2.22 -7.74 -11.79
C ARG A 70 2.75 -9.05 -11.19
N GLN A 71 3.39 -9.86 -12.01
CA GLN A 71 3.94 -11.14 -11.56
C GLN A 71 5.00 -10.93 -10.49
N GLU A 72 5.87 -9.97 -10.69
CA GLU A 72 6.90 -9.65 -9.70
C GLU A 72 6.29 -9.14 -8.39
N ALA A 73 5.24 -8.34 -8.50
CA ALA A 73 4.55 -7.83 -7.33
C ALA A 73 3.87 -8.96 -6.55
N GLU A 74 3.25 -9.90 -7.26
CA GLU A 74 2.63 -11.06 -6.62
C GLU A 74 3.67 -11.90 -5.87
N GLU A 75 4.82 -12.12 -6.48
CA GLU A 75 5.90 -12.84 -5.83
C GLU A 75 6.40 -12.13 -4.59
N TYR A 76 6.54 -10.83 -4.66
CA TYR A 76 6.96 -10.02 -3.53
C TYR A 76 5.99 -10.15 -2.35
N ILE A 77 4.70 -10.07 -2.64
CA ILE A 77 3.66 -10.19 -1.62
C ILE A 77 3.66 -11.59 -1.01
N ASN A 78 3.82 -12.63 -1.84
CA ASN A 78 3.80 -14.01 -1.37
C ASN A 78 5.03 -14.39 -0.57
N LYS A 79 6.18 -13.77 -0.85
CA LYS A 79 7.42 -14.04 -0.12
C LYS A 79 7.43 -13.41 1.27
N ASN A 80 6.72 -12.34 1.42
CA ASN A 80 6.61 -11.64 2.69
C ASN A 80 5.28 -12.00 3.35
#